data_402a39e40e3e2bb8fc93d7b486575474
#
_entry.id   402a39e40e3e2bb8fc93d7b486575474
#
_cell.length_a   1.000
_cell.length_b   1.000
_cell.length_c   1.000
_cell.angle_alpha   90.00
_cell.angle_beta   90.00
_cell.angle_gamma   90.00
#
_symmetry.space_group_name_H-M   'P 1'
#
loop_
_entity.id
_entity.type
_entity.pdbx_description
1 polymer ?
#
loop_
_entity_poly.entity_id
_entity_poly.type
_entity_poly.pdbx_seq_one_letter_code
_entity_poly.pdbx_strand_id
1 'polypeptide(L)'
;MLLTITKVYEKALEELKDHIGREKSLTMSMPRFIGIVRVKPGDFLYKGMQSDEEIERMGMEVAAEYEIQHSREPEDVSLENLGFDIRSKDKQGNVRYIEVKARAESGGVSLTQNEWFKAKRFKEDYYLYAVLNTATKPELYIIKNPAEHLSPEEKFEAVRYIVSLEDIKSHGIEGSIHIEGKNL
;
A
#
# COMPACT_ATOMS: atom_id res chain seq x y z
N MET A 1 38.46 10.54 -24.07
CA MET A 1 37.56 10.56 -22.89
C MET A 1 36.58 11.74 -22.87
N LEU A 2 37.03 12.99 -23.10
CA LEU A 2 36.10 14.15 -23.17
C LEU A 2 35.05 14.06 -24.29
N LEU A 3 35.41 13.62 -25.50
CA LEU A 3 34.52 13.49 -26.65
C LEU A 3 33.37 12.48 -26.44
N THR A 4 33.56 11.49 -25.56
CA THR A 4 32.54 10.47 -25.26
C THR A 4 31.50 11.03 -24.28
N ILE A 5 31.94 11.85 -23.33
CA ILE A 5 31.07 12.50 -22.36
C ILE A 5 30.17 13.52 -23.04
N THR A 6 30.71 14.34 -23.93
CA THR A 6 29.93 15.34 -24.69
C THR A 6 28.82 14.68 -25.51
N LYS A 7 29.11 13.57 -26.20
CA LYS A 7 28.10 12.83 -26.98
C LYS A 7 26.98 12.24 -26.12
N VAL A 8 27.29 11.81 -24.89
CA VAL A 8 26.26 11.30 -23.97
C VAL A 8 25.32 12.42 -23.53
N TYR A 9 25.88 13.59 -23.20
CA TYR A 9 25.04 14.76 -22.84
C TYR A 9 24.23 15.31 -24.01
N GLU A 10 24.78 15.34 -25.22
CA GLU A 10 24.05 15.77 -26.43
C GLU A 10 22.88 14.84 -26.70
N LYS A 11 23.07 13.51 -26.60
CA LYS A 11 22.00 12.53 -26.77
C LYS A 11 20.90 12.69 -25.69
N ALA A 12 21.27 12.83 -24.42
CA ALA A 12 20.32 13.05 -23.35
C ALA A 12 19.53 14.36 -23.51
N LEU A 13 20.17 15.41 -24.01
CA LEU A 13 19.50 16.69 -24.30
C LEU A 13 18.49 16.56 -25.47
N GLU A 14 18.82 15.78 -26.47
CA GLU A 14 17.94 15.53 -27.62
C GLU A 14 16.71 14.70 -27.22
N GLU A 15 16.92 13.64 -26.41
CA GLU A 15 15.83 12.85 -25.83
C GLU A 15 14.91 13.69 -24.93
N LEU A 16 15.47 14.61 -24.16
CA LEU A 16 14.69 15.52 -23.31
C LEU A 16 13.87 16.53 -24.13
N LYS A 17 14.45 17.08 -25.21
CA LYS A 17 13.74 17.97 -26.15
C LYS A 17 12.57 17.26 -26.83
N ASP A 18 12.77 16.01 -27.25
CA ASP A 18 11.73 15.18 -27.85
C ASP A 18 10.60 14.88 -26.85
N HIS A 19 10.94 14.63 -25.59
CA HIS A 19 9.97 14.40 -24.54
C HIS A 19 9.11 15.65 -24.27
N ILE A 20 9.75 16.79 -24.12
CA ILE A 20 9.07 18.09 -23.99
C ILE A 20 8.21 18.41 -25.23
N GLY A 21 8.70 18.08 -26.41
CA GLY A 21 7.96 18.27 -27.67
C GLY A 21 6.67 17.44 -27.72
N ARG A 22 6.73 16.18 -27.27
CA ARG A 22 5.54 15.29 -27.16
C ARG A 22 4.54 15.81 -26.13
N GLU A 23 4.99 16.25 -24.96
CA GLU A 23 4.11 16.85 -23.96
C GLU A 23 3.42 18.13 -24.43
N LYS A 24 4.14 18.99 -25.16
CA LYS A 24 3.57 20.20 -25.74
C LYS A 24 2.58 19.93 -26.89
N SER A 25 2.68 18.78 -27.55
CA SER A 25 1.78 18.37 -28.64
C SER A 25 0.51 17.65 -28.15
N LEU A 26 0.37 17.40 -26.86
CA LEU A 26 -0.85 16.88 -26.25
C LEU A 26 -1.96 17.94 -26.33
N THR A 27 -2.71 17.92 -27.41
CA THR A 27 -3.95 18.69 -27.54
C THR A 27 -5.06 17.92 -26.85
N MET A 28 -5.46 18.39 -25.66
CA MET A 28 -6.70 17.94 -25.05
C MET A 28 -7.87 18.54 -25.81
N SER A 29 -8.74 17.71 -26.38
CA SER A 29 -10.04 18.18 -26.83
C SER A 29 -10.86 18.70 -25.65
N MET A 30 -11.73 19.68 -25.88
CA MET A 30 -12.67 20.15 -24.85
C MET A 30 -13.37 18.95 -24.22
N PRO A 31 -13.43 18.85 -22.88
CA PRO A 31 -14.12 17.76 -22.22
C PRO A 31 -15.58 17.72 -22.65
N ARG A 32 -16.01 16.60 -23.16
CA ARG A 32 -17.43 16.36 -23.47
C ARG A 32 -18.10 15.81 -22.22
N PHE A 33 -19.14 16.50 -21.74
CA PHE A 33 -19.99 15.94 -20.73
C PHE A 33 -20.74 14.73 -21.32
N ILE A 34 -20.44 13.53 -20.79
CA ILE A 34 -21.02 12.28 -21.28
C ILE A 34 -22.24 11.90 -20.42
N GLY A 35 -22.30 12.35 -19.18
CA GLY A 35 -23.40 12.08 -18.25
C GLY A 35 -22.91 11.95 -16.82
N ILE A 36 -23.85 11.98 -15.89
CA ILE A 36 -23.61 11.66 -14.48
C ILE A 36 -24.13 10.25 -14.24
N VAL A 37 -23.26 9.30 -13.93
CA VAL A 37 -23.65 8.00 -13.41
C VAL A 37 -23.67 8.09 -11.89
N ARG A 38 -24.85 8.06 -11.30
CA ARG A 38 -25.01 7.94 -9.85
C ARG A 38 -25.08 6.45 -9.52
N VAL A 39 -23.96 5.88 -9.10
CA VAL A 39 -23.97 4.53 -8.53
C VAL A 39 -24.56 4.64 -7.13
N LYS A 40 -25.78 4.16 -6.95
CA LYS A 40 -26.30 3.88 -5.62
C LYS A 40 -25.77 2.50 -5.23
N PRO A 41 -25.24 2.31 -4.03
CA PRO A 41 -25.08 0.98 -3.48
C PRO A 41 -26.46 0.30 -3.55
N GLY A 42 -26.56 -0.89 -4.10
CA GLY A 42 -27.80 -1.66 -4.02
C GLY A 42 -28.17 -1.82 -2.54
N ASP A 43 -29.48 -1.84 -2.22
CA ASP A 43 -29.99 -2.10 -0.88
C ASP A 43 -29.72 -3.58 -0.48
N PHE A 44 -28.49 -4.02 -0.63
CA PHE A 44 -28.02 -5.21 0.03
C PHE A 44 -27.80 -4.83 1.49
N LEU A 45 -28.81 -5.10 2.30
CA LEU A 45 -28.72 -5.14 3.75
C LEU A 45 -27.68 -6.21 4.15
N TYR A 46 -26.40 -5.88 3.99
CA TYR A 46 -25.35 -6.58 4.71
C TYR A 46 -25.51 -6.20 6.19
N LYS A 47 -26.19 -7.04 6.93
CA LYS A 47 -26.10 -7.05 8.39
C LYS A 47 -24.62 -7.18 8.73
N GLY A 48 -23.97 -6.08 9.12
CA GLY A 48 -22.57 -6.06 9.54
C GLY A 48 -21.59 -5.37 8.58
N MET A 49 -22.03 -4.43 7.72
CA MET A 49 -21.09 -3.54 7.05
C MET A 49 -20.37 -2.69 8.11
N GLN A 50 -19.11 -2.97 8.34
CA GLN A 50 -18.23 -2.08 9.09
C GLN A 50 -17.97 -0.82 8.26
N SER A 51 -17.87 0.33 8.90
CA SER A 51 -17.39 1.54 8.24
C SER A 51 -15.94 1.38 7.82
N ASP A 52 -15.48 2.13 6.84
CA ASP A 52 -14.08 2.11 6.43
C ASP A 52 -13.16 2.44 7.62
N GLU A 53 -13.56 3.36 8.50
CA GLU A 53 -12.85 3.72 9.74
C GLU A 53 -12.75 2.55 10.73
N GLU A 54 -13.80 1.74 10.86
CA GLU A 54 -13.76 0.55 11.73
C GLU A 54 -12.84 -0.53 11.17
N ILE A 55 -12.83 -0.72 9.85
CA ILE A 55 -11.94 -1.65 9.14
C ILE A 55 -10.48 -1.24 9.33
N GLU A 56 -10.17 0.04 9.12
CA GLU A 56 -8.83 0.60 9.31
C GLU A 56 -8.37 0.47 10.76
N ARG A 57 -9.23 0.85 11.71
CA ARG A 57 -8.91 0.72 13.15
C ARG A 57 -8.64 -0.73 13.54
N MET A 58 -9.46 -1.68 13.07
CA MET A 58 -9.23 -3.11 13.34
C MET A 58 -7.91 -3.58 12.74
N GLY A 59 -7.57 -3.12 11.53
CA GLY A 59 -6.29 -3.42 10.91
C GLY A 59 -5.10 -2.96 11.75
N MET A 60 -5.16 -1.72 12.23
CA MET A 60 -4.12 -1.13 13.09
C MET A 60 -4.00 -1.87 14.43
N GLU A 61 -5.12 -2.21 15.07
CA GLU A 61 -5.14 -2.98 16.33
C GLU A 61 -4.47 -4.36 16.15
N VAL A 62 -4.85 -5.07 15.08
CA VAL A 62 -4.28 -6.39 14.74
C VAL A 62 -2.78 -6.31 14.49
N ALA A 63 -2.35 -5.33 13.72
CA ALA A 63 -0.93 -5.12 13.39
C ALA A 63 -0.10 -4.77 14.63
N ALA A 64 -0.59 -3.86 15.47
CA ALA A 64 0.08 -3.46 16.69
C ALA A 64 0.17 -4.62 17.70
N GLU A 65 -0.92 -5.37 17.90
CA GLU A 65 -0.95 -6.54 18.78
C GLU A 65 0.03 -7.61 18.34
N TYR A 66 0.13 -7.88 17.05
CA TYR A 66 1.13 -8.80 16.52
C TYR A 66 2.57 -8.38 16.88
N GLU A 67 2.91 -7.11 16.72
CA GLU A 67 4.25 -6.60 17.08
C GLU A 67 4.53 -6.73 18.57
N ILE A 68 3.54 -6.40 19.43
CA ILE A 68 3.65 -6.55 20.90
C ILE A 68 3.89 -8.01 21.28
N GLN A 69 3.12 -8.94 20.71
CA GLN A 69 3.29 -10.38 20.97
C GLN A 69 4.67 -10.90 20.56
N HIS A 70 5.31 -10.23 19.59
CA HIS A 70 6.66 -10.53 19.15
C HIS A 70 7.75 -9.69 19.86
N SER A 71 7.42 -9.16 21.05
CA SER A 71 8.34 -8.39 21.90
C SER A 71 8.91 -7.14 21.21
N ARG A 72 8.11 -6.48 20.40
CA ARG A 72 8.41 -5.22 19.73
C ARG A 72 7.54 -4.10 20.31
N GLU A 73 7.96 -2.88 20.09
CA GLU A 73 7.29 -1.66 20.54
C GLU A 73 6.74 -0.92 19.30
N PRO A 74 5.46 -1.13 18.93
CA PRO A 74 4.82 -0.42 17.81
C PRO A 74 4.43 1.00 18.25
N GLU A 75 4.72 1.97 17.39
CA GLU A 75 4.31 3.37 17.52
C GLU A 75 3.44 3.69 16.30
N ASP A 76 2.20 4.12 16.54
CA ASP A 76 1.30 4.59 15.49
C ASP A 76 1.76 5.98 15.01
N VAL A 77 2.10 6.07 13.72
CA VAL A 77 2.54 7.30 13.04
C VAL A 77 1.70 7.58 11.79
N SER A 78 0.54 6.94 11.68
CA SER A 78 -0.35 7.03 10.50
C SER A 78 -0.76 8.47 10.17
N LEU A 79 -0.89 9.34 11.16
CA LEU A 79 -1.24 10.75 10.97
C LEU A 79 -0.06 11.62 10.47
N GLU A 80 1.16 11.11 10.46
CA GLU A 80 2.34 11.87 10.07
C GLU A 80 2.62 11.86 8.56
N ASN A 81 1.85 11.13 7.77
CA ASN A 81 2.00 11.03 6.30
C ASN A 81 3.40 10.59 5.84
N LEU A 82 4.03 9.71 6.60
CA LEU A 82 5.39 9.24 6.33
C LEU A 82 5.48 8.19 5.21
N GLY A 83 4.32 7.65 4.76
CA GLY A 83 4.23 6.55 3.80
C GLY A 83 4.42 5.19 4.45
N PHE A 84 4.07 5.09 5.72
CA PHE A 84 3.84 3.91 6.54
C PHE A 84 3.06 4.31 7.81
N ASP A 85 2.38 3.37 8.43
CA ASP A 85 1.44 3.61 9.52
C ASP A 85 2.02 3.33 10.89
N ILE A 86 2.90 2.32 11.00
CA ILE A 86 3.51 1.91 12.28
C ILE A 86 5.02 1.89 12.16
N ARG A 87 5.68 2.47 13.17
CA ARG A 87 7.10 2.31 13.40
C ARG A 87 7.31 1.38 14.59
N SER A 88 7.85 0.19 14.37
CA SER A 88 8.03 -0.81 15.42
C SER A 88 9.49 -1.08 15.69
N LYS A 89 9.90 -1.09 16.96
CA LYS A 89 11.29 -1.33 17.40
C LYS A 89 11.37 -2.61 18.23
N ASP A 90 12.43 -3.37 18.03
CA ASP A 90 12.78 -4.45 18.96
C ASP A 90 13.71 -3.97 20.08
N LYS A 91 14.00 -4.86 21.02
CA LYS A 91 14.89 -4.58 22.16
C LYS A 91 16.34 -4.28 21.75
N GLN A 92 16.73 -4.66 20.53
CA GLN A 92 18.05 -4.41 19.95
C GLN A 92 18.11 -3.08 19.18
N GLY A 93 16.96 -2.41 19.01
CA GLY A 93 16.83 -1.15 18.28
C GLY A 93 16.59 -1.32 16.79
N ASN A 94 16.39 -2.55 16.28
CA ASN A 94 16.04 -2.74 14.88
C ASN A 94 14.61 -2.24 14.62
N VAL A 95 14.46 -1.45 13.56
CA VAL A 95 13.19 -0.79 13.22
C VAL A 95 12.50 -1.52 12.07
N ARG A 96 11.17 -1.64 12.16
CA ARG A 96 10.29 -1.97 11.05
C ARG A 96 9.42 -0.77 10.73
N TYR A 97 9.29 -0.47 9.45
CA TYR A 97 8.35 0.51 8.90
C TYR A 97 7.21 -0.28 8.28
N ILE A 98 6.03 -0.20 8.87
CA ILE A 98 4.91 -1.08 8.56
C ILE A 98 3.79 -0.26 7.96
N GLU A 99 3.40 -0.59 6.75
CA GLU A 99 2.16 -0.14 6.11
C GLU A 99 1.07 -1.15 6.39
N VAL A 100 -0.07 -0.69 6.88
CA VAL A 100 -1.22 -1.53 7.23
C VAL A 100 -2.33 -1.35 6.22
N LYS A 101 -2.81 -2.43 5.63
CA LYS A 101 -3.96 -2.43 4.74
C LYS A 101 -5.00 -3.42 5.25
N ALA A 102 -6.19 -2.92 5.56
CA ALA A 102 -7.28 -3.74 6.08
C ALA A 102 -8.44 -3.87 5.08
N ARG A 103 -9.15 -5.01 5.14
CA ARG A 103 -10.35 -5.26 4.36
C ARG A 103 -11.38 -6.02 5.19
N ALA A 104 -12.66 -5.65 5.02
CA ALA A 104 -13.78 -6.37 5.64
C ALA A 104 -13.84 -7.84 5.21
N GLU A 105 -13.51 -8.10 3.94
CA GLU A 105 -13.51 -9.43 3.31
C GLU A 105 -12.15 -9.72 2.68
N SER A 106 -12.00 -10.92 2.10
CA SER A 106 -10.82 -11.27 1.31
C SER A 106 -10.73 -10.44 0.03
N GLY A 107 -9.52 -10.01 -0.35
CA GLY A 107 -9.30 -9.26 -1.59
C GLY A 107 -7.92 -8.63 -1.65
N GLY A 108 -7.57 -8.11 -2.83
CA GLY A 108 -6.33 -7.36 -3.02
C GLY A 108 -6.37 -6.03 -2.30
N VAL A 109 -5.21 -5.48 -1.97
CA VAL A 109 -5.04 -4.17 -1.35
C VAL A 109 -4.38 -3.20 -2.32
N SER A 110 -4.53 -1.90 -2.08
CA SER A 110 -3.88 -0.87 -2.89
C SER A 110 -2.90 -0.08 -2.07
N LEU A 111 -1.77 0.23 -2.67
CA LEU A 111 -0.76 1.12 -2.11
C LEU A 111 -0.76 2.43 -2.88
N THR A 112 -0.60 3.54 -2.18
CA THR A 112 -0.35 4.83 -2.80
C THR A 112 1.05 4.89 -3.38
N GLN A 113 1.31 5.86 -4.23
CA GLN A 113 2.63 6.08 -4.79
C GLN A 113 3.69 6.33 -3.70
N ASN A 114 3.33 7.10 -2.65
CA ASN A 114 4.24 7.39 -1.55
C ASN A 114 4.62 6.12 -0.77
N GLU A 115 3.65 5.29 -0.41
CA GLU A 115 3.85 4.00 0.29
C GLU A 115 4.74 3.06 -0.55
N TRP A 116 4.47 2.96 -1.87
CA TRP A 116 5.27 2.14 -2.77
C TRP A 116 6.71 2.65 -2.92
N PHE A 117 6.93 3.96 -2.96
CA PHE A 117 8.28 4.54 -2.97
C PHE A 117 9.00 4.33 -1.65
N LYS A 118 8.30 4.36 -0.52
CA LYS A 118 8.89 4.03 0.78
C LYS A 118 9.29 2.55 0.85
N ALA A 119 8.45 1.65 0.34
CA ALA A 119 8.79 0.24 0.23
C ALA A 119 10.09 0.02 -0.58
N LYS A 120 10.21 0.67 -1.73
CA LYS A 120 11.44 0.63 -2.55
C LYS A 120 12.67 1.21 -1.84
N ARG A 121 12.47 2.22 -1.00
CA ARG A 121 13.54 2.91 -0.30
C ARG A 121 14.04 2.15 0.93
N PHE A 122 13.14 1.62 1.75
CA PHE A 122 13.47 0.96 3.02
C PHE A 122 13.72 -0.54 2.88
N LYS A 123 13.28 -1.16 1.77
CA LYS A 123 13.57 -2.56 1.43
C LYS A 123 13.29 -3.53 2.59
N GLU A 124 14.36 -4.17 3.11
CA GLU A 124 14.28 -5.17 4.18
C GLU A 124 13.66 -4.66 5.49
N ASP A 125 13.64 -3.35 5.71
CA ASP A 125 13.05 -2.73 6.89
C ASP A 125 11.60 -2.30 6.68
N TYR A 126 11.06 -2.44 5.44
CA TYR A 126 9.67 -2.12 5.13
C TYR A 126 8.82 -3.38 5.05
N TYR A 127 7.65 -3.31 5.67
CA TYR A 127 6.69 -4.40 5.76
C TYR A 127 5.31 -3.93 5.31
N LEU A 128 4.61 -4.76 4.53
CA LEU A 128 3.19 -4.61 4.26
C LEU A 128 2.44 -5.63 5.13
N TYR A 129 1.59 -5.13 6.02
CA TYR A 129 0.67 -5.93 6.82
C TYR A 129 -0.72 -5.85 6.20
N ALA A 130 -1.18 -6.94 5.59
CA ALA A 130 -2.52 -7.03 5.02
C ALA A 130 -3.42 -7.80 5.99
N VAL A 131 -4.40 -7.08 6.56
CA VAL A 131 -5.40 -7.65 7.47
C VAL A 131 -6.69 -7.87 6.69
N LEU A 132 -7.01 -9.12 6.42
CA LEU A 132 -8.19 -9.52 5.66
C LEU A 132 -9.28 -10.04 6.59
N ASN A 133 -10.53 -10.08 6.08
CA ASN A 133 -11.68 -10.65 6.80
C ASN A 133 -11.98 -10.00 8.15
N THR A 134 -11.73 -8.68 8.29
CA THR A 134 -11.93 -7.95 9.56
C THR A 134 -13.38 -8.02 10.05
N ALA A 135 -14.36 -8.19 9.13
CA ALA A 135 -15.78 -8.31 9.49
C ALA A 135 -16.14 -9.64 10.18
N THR A 136 -15.27 -10.65 10.11
CA THR A 136 -15.53 -11.99 10.66
C THR A 136 -14.39 -12.45 11.55
N LYS A 137 -13.37 -13.06 10.97
CA LYS A 137 -12.17 -13.51 11.66
C LYS A 137 -10.96 -12.87 10.98
N PRO A 138 -10.33 -11.85 11.59
CA PRO A 138 -9.17 -11.21 11.00
C PRO A 138 -8.02 -12.19 10.73
N GLU A 139 -7.47 -12.10 9.52
CA GLU A 139 -6.30 -12.84 9.06
C GLU A 139 -5.21 -11.86 8.71
N LEU A 140 -4.05 -11.96 9.36
CA LEU A 140 -2.89 -11.10 9.09
C LEU A 140 -1.91 -11.79 8.15
N TYR A 141 -1.57 -11.11 7.06
CA TYR A 141 -0.52 -11.49 6.13
C TYR A 141 0.61 -10.47 6.20
N ILE A 142 1.83 -10.94 6.41
CA ILE A 142 3.02 -10.11 6.59
C ILE A 142 3.94 -10.30 5.39
N ILE A 143 4.18 -9.24 4.66
CA ILE A 143 5.06 -9.23 3.49
C ILE A 143 6.24 -8.31 3.79
N LYS A 144 7.39 -8.91 4.02
CA LYS A 144 8.66 -8.21 4.17
C LYS A 144 9.17 -7.80 2.79
N ASN A 145 9.73 -6.60 2.67
CA ASN A 145 10.29 -6.06 1.42
C ASN A 145 9.32 -6.23 0.22
N PRO A 146 8.11 -5.67 0.31
CA PRO A 146 7.09 -5.89 -0.72
C PRO A 146 7.54 -5.43 -2.11
N ALA A 147 8.45 -4.47 -2.20
CA ALA A 147 8.96 -3.97 -3.47
C ALA A 147 9.83 -4.98 -4.24
N GLU A 148 10.38 -5.99 -3.57
CA GLU A 148 11.15 -7.07 -4.19
C GLU A 148 10.27 -8.27 -4.55
N HIS A 149 9.28 -8.54 -3.70
CA HIS A 149 8.49 -9.78 -3.81
C HIS A 149 7.17 -9.62 -4.54
N LEU A 150 6.66 -8.39 -4.68
CA LEU A 150 5.37 -8.13 -5.32
C LEU A 150 5.55 -7.47 -6.69
N SER A 151 4.64 -7.80 -7.60
CA SER A 151 4.53 -7.18 -8.93
C SER A 151 3.15 -6.53 -9.06
N PRO A 152 2.89 -5.40 -8.38
CA PRO A 152 1.59 -4.77 -8.41
C PRO A 152 1.26 -4.23 -9.79
N GLU A 153 -0.02 -4.31 -10.16
CA GLU A 153 -0.54 -3.64 -11.34
C GLU A 153 -0.67 -2.13 -11.07
N GLU A 154 -0.05 -1.30 -11.92
CA GLU A 154 -0.19 0.14 -11.81
C GLU A 154 -1.49 0.59 -12.46
N LYS A 155 -2.38 1.22 -11.66
CA LYS A 155 -3.65 1.76 -12.15
C LYS A 155 -3.68 3.28 -12.10
N PHE A 156 -3.98 3.86 -13.26
CA PHE A 156 -3.98 5.31 -13.50
C PHE A 156 -5.33 5.98 -13.18
N GLU A 157 -5.80 5.96 -11.94
CA GLU A 157 -6.82 6.96 -11.55
C GLU A 157 -6.35 7.89 -10.43
N ALA A 158 -5.35 7.51 -9.70
CA ALA A 158 -4.54 8.29 -8.77
C ALA A 158 -3.39 7.37 -8.38
N VAL A 159 -2.45 7.09 -9.24
CA VAL A 159 -1.30 6.20 -9.07
C VAL A 159 -1.40 5.30 -7.82
N ARG A 160 -2.17 4.23 -7.91
CA ARG A 160 -2.32 3.23 -6.85
C ARG A 160 -1.70 1.92 -7.31
N TYR A 161 -0.92 1.31 -6.45
CA TYR A 161 -0.39 -0.03 -6.70
C TYR A 161 -1.33 -1.03 -6.06
N ILE A 162 -1.98 -1.84 -6.88
CA ILE A 162 -2.93 -2.84 -6.39
C ILE A 162 -2.20 -4.17 -6.26
N VAL A 163 -2.15 -4.68 -5.04
CA VAL A 163 -1.58 -5.98 -4.73
C VAL A 163 -2.71 -7.01 -4.76
N SER A 164 -2.54 -8.07 -5.54
CA SER A 164 -3.54 -9.12 -5.65
C SER A 164 -3.61 -9.95 -4.37
N LEU A 165 -4.76 -10.60 -4.15
CA LEU A 165 -4.90 -11.56 -3.05
C LEU A 165 -3.93 -12.74 -3.19
N GLU A 166 -3.65 -13.17 -4.42
CA GLU A 166 -2.71 -14.24 -4.71
C GLU A 166 -1.30 -13.86 -4.28
N ASP A 167 -0.84 -12.64 -4.61
CA ASP A 167 0.47 -12.12 -4.16
C ASP A 167 0.55 -12.03 -2.64
N ILE A 168 -0.52 -11.55 -1.98
CA ILE A 168 -0.57 -11.48 -0.52
C ILE A 168 -0.41 -12.87 0.09
N LYS A 169 -1.15 -13.87 -0.40
CA LYS A 169 -1.13 -15.23 0.15
C LYS A 169 0.15 -16.00 -0.15
N SER A 170 0.78 -15.77 -1.32
CA SER A 170 1.98 -16.49 -1.74
C SER A 170 3.26 -15.96 -1.10
N HIS A 171 3.32 -14.66 -0.80
CA HIS A 171 4.51 -14.01 -0.26
C HIS A 171 4.36 -13.58 1.21
N GLY A 172 3.13 -13.59 1.73
CA GLY A 172 2.84 -13.28 3.12
C GLY A 172 3.03 -14.49 4.02
N ILE A 173 3.55 -14.25 5.21
CA ILE A 173 3.55 -15.23 6.30
C ILE A 173 2.29 -14.97 7.13
N GLU A 174 1.46 -15.99 7.30
CA GLU A 174 0.27 -15.88 8.15
C GLU A 174 0.68 -15.70 9.60
N GLY A 175 0.27 -14.57 10.20
CA GLY A 175 0.53 -14.26 11.60
C GLY A 175 -0.58 -14.82 12.49
N SER A 176 -0.23 -15.63 13.49
CA SER A 176 -1.19 -16.05 14.51
C SER A 176 -1.37 -14.94 15.54
N ILE A 177 -2.61 -14.52 15.74
CA ILE A 177 -2.96 -13.48 16.72
C ILE A 177 -3.94 -14.06 17.72
N HIS A 178 -3.64 -13.84 19.00
CA HIS A 178 -4.58 -14.10 20.09
C HIS A 178 -5.08 -12.76 20.63
N ILE A 179 -6.31 -12.39 20.33
CA ILE A 179 -6.94 -11.20 20.88
C ILE A 179 -7.64 -11.62 22.16
N GLU A 180 -7.06 -11.26 23.30
CA GLU A 180 -7.68 -11.50 24.60
C GLU A 180 -8.97 -10.68 24.72
N GLY A 181 -10.08 -11.34 24.97
CA GLY A 181 -11.33 -10.72 25.42
C GLY A 181 -12.41 -10.46 24.37
N LYS A 182 -12.28 -10.89 23.12
CA LYS A 182 -13.41 -10.95 22.18
C LYS A 182 -13.75 -12.39 21.85
N ASN A 183 -14.83 -12.90 22.48
CA ASN A 183 -15.55 -14.03 21.91
C ASN A 183 -16.21 -13.55 20.61
N LEU A 184 -15.60 -13.86 19.48
CA LEU A 184 -16.18 -13.73 18.15
C LEU A 184 -16.99 -14.96 17.82
#